data_490ad5ebe4b91f8b093dc482bbd95d64
#
_entry.id   490ad5ebe4b91f8b093dc482bbd95d64
#
_cell.length_a   1.000
_cell.length_b   1.000
_cell.length_c   1.000
_cell.angle_alpha   90.00
_cell.angle_beta   90.00
_cell.angle_gamma   90.00
#
_symmetry.space_group_name_H-M   'P 1'
#
loop_
_entity.id
_entity.type
_entity.pdbx_description
1 polymer ?
#
loop_
_entity_poly.entity_id
_entity_poly.type
_entity_poly.pdbx_seq_one_letter_code
_entity_poly.pdbx_strand_id
1 'polypeptide(L)'
;MSVTDSAAKAASAPTSRRLTTARAIAEGIAQEMERDSGVVVLGEDIGKYGGIFGATGGLLDQFGPQRVLDTPISETAFIGLGTGAAVEGMRPVVELMFADFFGVAMDQIYNHMAKIHFESGGNVKVPMVLMMAAGGGYSDAEQHSQCLWGTFAHLPGMKVVVPSNPADAKGLMISAIRDDNPVVYVFHKGVMGLPWMAKNPRSIAPVPEEAYETPIGKATVARAGSCSPR
;
A
#
# COMPACT_ATOMS: atom_id res chain seq x y z
N MET A 1 -17.34 35.05 7.87
CA MET A 1 -17.63 34.18 6.72
C MET A 1 -17.46 32.74 7.16
N SER A 2 -18.55 32.00 7.22
CA SER A 2 -18.65 30.66 7.74
C SER A 2 -18.01 29.65 6.78
N VAL A 3 -17.00 28.91 7.26
CA VAL A 3 -16.43 27.75 6.57
C VAL A 3 -17.11 26.49 7.14
N THR A 4 -18.39 26.36 6.86
CA THR A 4 -19.15 25.13 7.07
C THR A 4 -19.98 24.90 5.82
N ASP A 5 -19.64 23.83 5.12
CA ASP A 5 -20.45 23.05 4.19
C ASP A 5 -19.65 22.62 2.96
N SER A 6 -18.87 21.54 3.12
CA SER A 6 -18.48 20.71 1.96
C SER A 6 -17.82 19.37 2.34
N ALA A 7 -18.04 18.87 3.55
CA ALA A 7 -17.44 17.60 3.99
C ALA A 7 -18.44 16.55 4.47
N ALA A 8 -19.63 16.54 3.92
CA ALA A 8 -20.68 15.58 4.29
C ALA A 8 -21.23 14.89 3.03
N LYS A 9 -20.39 14.06 2.37
CA LYS A 9 -20.96 13.09 1.43
C LYS A 9 -19.97 11.92 1.25
N ALA A 10 -20.12 10.90 2.05
CA ALA A 10 -19.95 9.47 1.82
C ALA A 10 -19.96 8.71 3.16
N ALA A 11 -20.98 8.90 3.98
CA ALA A 11 -21.34 7.88 4.94
C ALA A 11 -22.22 6.88 4.19
N SER A 12 -21.62 5.91 3.49
CA SER A 12 -22.32 4.73 3.04
C SER A 12 -22.95 4.04 4.26
N ALA A 13 -24.13 3.44 4.10
CA ALA A 13 -24.80 2.67 5.14
C ALA A 13 -23.80 1.68 5.78
N PRO A 14 -23.84 1.43 7.09
CA PRO A 14 -22.90 0.54 7.74
C PRO A 14 -23.00 -0.85 7.09
N THR A 15 -21.96 -1.24 6.37
CA THR A 15 -21.88 -2.57 5.76
C THR A 15 -21.75 -3.63 6.84
N SER A 16 -22.52 -4.71 6.73
CA SER A 16 -22.36 -5.88 7.59
C SER A 16 -21.15 -6.73 7.21
N ARG A 17 -20.57 -6.51 6.00
CA ARG A 17 -19.43 -7.23 5.48
C ARG A 17 -18.15 -6.79 6.21
N ARG A 18 -17.41 -7.78 6.71
CA ARG A 18 -16.15 -7.56 7.44
C ARG A 18 -15.01 -8.25 6.73
N LEU A 19 -13.91 -7.55 6.53
CA LEU A 19 -12.69 -8.08 5.93
C LEU A 19 -11.52 -7.97 6.91
N THR A 20 -10.53 -8.86 6.74
CA THR A 20 -9.21 -8.67 7.30
C THR A 20 -8.47 -7.56 6.52
N THR A 21 -7.44 -6.98 7.12
CA THR A 21 -6.60 -5.97 6.43
C THR A 21 -5.99 -6.54 5.16
N ALA A 22 -5.49 -7.78 5.20
CA ALA A 22 -4.93 -8.46 4.03
C ALA A 22 -5.95 -8.56 2.88
N ARG A 23 -7.16 -9.03 3.17
CA ARG A 23 -8.24 -9.14 2.17
C ARG A 23 -8.69 -7.78 1.65
N ALA A 24 -8.70 -6.75 2.49
CA ALA A 24 -9.06 -5.40 2.10
C ALA A 24 -8.03 -4.78 1.14
N ILE A 25 -6.73 -5.03 1.36
CA ILE A 25 -5.65 -4.63 0.44
C ILE A 25 -5.81 -5.34 -0.90
N ALA A 26 -5.93 -6.68 -0.88
CA ALA A 26 -6.09 -7.49 -2.10
C ALA A 26 -7.29 -7.05 -2.93
N GLU A 27 -8.43 -6.76 -2.27
CA GLU A 27 -9.63 -6.26 -2.94
C GLU A 27 -9.43 -4.87 -3.54
N GLY A 28 -8.76 -3.97 -2.85
CA GLY A 28 -8.42 -2.65 -3.40
C GLY A 28 -7.56 -2.75 -4.67
N ILE A 29 -6.55 -3.63 -4.66
CA ILE A 29 -5.72 -3.92 -5.83
C ILE A 29 -6.57 -4.52 -6.95
N ALA A 30 -7.40 -5.54 -6.65
CA ALA A 30 -8.25 -6.20 -7.65
C ALA A 30 -9.17 -5.19 -8.37
N GLN A 31 -9.84 -4.31 -7.61
CA GLN A 31 -10.73 -3.31 -8.18
C GLN A 31 -10.00 -2.31 -9.09
N GLU A 32 -8.77 -1.93 -8.76
CA GLU A 32 -7.97 -1.09 -9.63
C GLU A 32 -7.43 -1.84 -10.85
N MET A 33 -7.12 -3.13 -10.73
CA MET A 33 -6.76 -3.98 -11.87
C MET A 33 -7.93 -4.21 -12.83
N GLU A 34 -9.15 -4.28 -12.33
CA GLU A 34 -10.37 -4.32 -13.17
C GLU A 34 -10.59 -3.00 -13.90
N ARG A 35 -10.38 -1.88 -13.22
CA ARG A 35 -10.58 -0.53 -13.76
C ARG A 35 -9.55 -0.14 -14.81
N ASP A 36 -8.29 -0.57 -14.63
CA ASP A 36 -7.15 -0.11 -15.43
C ASP A 36 -6.23 -1.29 -15.79
N SER A 37 -6.12 -1.56 -17.08
CA SER A 37 -5.27 -2.64 -17.60
C SER A 37 -3.77 -2.40 -17.40
N GLY A 38 -3.36 -1.17 -17.13
CA GLY A 38 -1.99 -0.78 -16.81
C GLY A 38 -1.56 -1.13 -15.38
N VAL A 39 -2.50 -1.49 -14.48
CA VAL A 39 -2.16 -1.93 -13.13
C VAL A 39 -1.66 -3.36 -13.17
N VAL A 40 -0.44 -3.59 -12.70
CA VAL A 40 0.22 -4.91 -12.59
C VAL A 40 0.79 -5.08 -11.19
N VAL A 41 0.91 -6.33 -10.75
CA VAL A 41 1.48 -6.65 -9.43
C VAL A 41 2.72 -7.52 -9.62
N LEU A 42 3.81 -7.20 -8.96
CA LEU A 42 5.05 -7.97 -9.04
C LEU A 42 5.79 -8.00 -7.70
N GLY A 43 6.50 -9.08 -7.45
CA GLY A 43 7.24 -9.31 -6.23
C GLY A 43 7.49 -10.79 -5.98
N GLU A 44 8.08 -11.11 -4.84
CA GLU A 44 8.40 -12.47 -4.45
C GLU A 44 7.18 -13.15 -3.81
N ASP A 45 6.83 -14.35 -4.28
CA ASP A 45 5.74 -15.19 -3.76
C ASP A 45 4.35 -14.50 -3.74
N ILE A 46 4.16 -13.46 -4.56
CA ILE A 46 2.93 -12.67 -4.58
C ILE A 46 1.81 -13.34 -5.37
N GLY A 47 2.15 -14.18 -6.34
CA GLY A 47 1.19 -14.87 -7.19
C GLY A 47 0.70 -16.17 -6.57
N LYS A 48 1.53 -17.21 -6.59
CA LYS A 48 1.16 -18.56 -6.14
C LYS A 48 0.76 -18.62 -4.66
N TYR A 49 1.46 -17.89 -3.79
CA TYR A 49 1.17 -17.84 -2.36
C TYR A 49 0.22 -16.70 -1.97
N GLY A 50 0.05 -15.70 -2.84
CA GLY A 50 -0.76 -14.52 -2.55
C GLY A 50 -0.09 -13.54 -1.58
N GLY A 51 1.25 -13.52 -1.57
CA GLY A 51 2.07 -12.80 -0.61
C GLY A 51 2.12 -13.46 0.76
N ILE A 52 3.24 -13.36 1.45
CA ILE A 52 3.43 -13.98 2.78
C ILE A 52 2.38 -13.50 3.80
N PHE A 53 1.90 -12.28 3.65
CA PHE A 53 0.87 -11.69 4.52
C PHE A 53 -0.51 -11.61 3.86
N GLY A 54 -0.72 -12.29 2.73
CA GLY A 54 -2.02 -12.41 2.05
C GLY A 54 -2.52 -11.14 1.36
N ALA A 55 -1.66 -10.15 1.17
CA ALA A 55 -2.02 -8.86 0.59
C ALA A 55 -2.31 -8.92 -0.93
N THR A 56 -1.91 -10.00 -1.60
CA THR A 56 -2.13 -10.24 -3.03
C THR A 56 -2.94 -11.52 -3.29
N GLY A 57 -3.57 -12.07 -2.24
CA GLY A 57 -4.29 -13.34 -2.30
C GLY A 57 -5.45 -13.33 -3.28
N GLY A 58 -5.45 -14.27 -4.24
CA GLY A 58 -6.49 -14.46 -5.26
C GLY A 58 -6.26 -13.65 -6.55
N LEU A 59 -5.29 -12.74 -6.59
CA LEU A 59 -5.06 -11.89 -7.77
C LEU A 59 -4.55 -12.71 -8.97
N LEU A 60 -3.68 -13.71 -8.75
CA LEU A 60 -3.16 -14.55 -9.84
C LEU A 60 -4.29 -15.31 -10.54
N ASP A 61 -5.22 -15.88 -9.78
CA ASP A 61 -6.35 -16.63 -10.33
C ASP A 61 -7.28 -15.74 -11.14
N GLN A 62 -7.45 -14.48 -10.72
CA GLN A 62 -8.35 -13.53 -11.37
C GLN A 62 -7.74 -12.86 -12.61
N PHE A 63 -6.46 -12.49 -12.56
CA PHE A 63 -5.83 -11.65 -13.60
C PHE A 63 -4.74 -12.34 -14.41
N GLY A 64 -4.33 -13.53 -13.99
CA GLY A 64 -3.34 -14.34 -14.71
C GLY A 64 -1.88 -13.87 -14.54
N PRO A 65 -0.93 -14.70 -15.02
CA PRO A 65 0.50 -14.50 -14.77
C PRO A 65 1.14 -13.35 -15.58
N GLN A 66 0.42 -12.77 -16.53
CA GLN A 66 0.91 -11.58 -17.26
C GLN A 66 0.69 -10.29 -16.48
N ARG A 67 -0.19 -10.30 -15.48
CA ARG A 67 -0.51 -9.14 -14.65
C ARG A 67 -0.15 -9.32 -13.19
N VAL A 68 0.10 -10.55 -12.75
CA VAL A 68 0.55 -10.91 -11.41
C VAL A 68 1.81 -11.76 -11.56
N LEU A 69 2.97 -11.16 -11.34
CA LEU A 69 4.27 -11.70 -11.70
C LEU A 69 5.07 -12.08 -10.44
N ASP A 70 5.25 -13.39 -10.21
CA ASP A 70 6.24 -13.86 -9.24
C ASP A 70 7.65 -13.60 -9.80
N THR A 71 8.49 -12.96 -8.99
CA THR A 71 9.89 -12.68 -9.34
C THR A 71 10.84 -13.60 -8.57
N PRO A 72 12.05 -13.83 -9.11
CA PRO A 72 13.15 -14.37 -8.29
C PRO A 72 13.46 -13.40 -7.14
N ILE A 73 14.16 -13.89 -6.11
CA ILE A 73 14.72 -13.06 -5.04
C ILE A 73 15.77 -12.13 -5.64
N SER A 74 15.37 -10.88 -5.88
CA SER A 74 16.18 -9.89 -6.62
C SER A 74 15.60 -8.47 -6.44
N GLU A 75 15.53 -7.98 -5.21
CA GLU A 75 14.80 -6.76 -4.85
C GLU A 75 15.25 -5.53 -5.66
N THR A 76 16.55 -5.38 -5.89
CA THR A 76 17.07 -4.33 -6.78
C THR A 76 16.47 -4.43 -8.20
N ALA A 77 16.38 -5.65 -8.74
CA ALA A 77 15.93 -5.86 -10.11
C ALA A 77 14.43 -5.60 -10.25
N PHE A 78 13.60 -6.19 -9.38
CA PHE A 78 12.15 -6.03 -9.55
C PHE A 78 11.61 -4.66 -9.14
N ILE A 79 12.26 -3.96 -8.18
CA ILE A 79 11.91 -2.57 -7.87
C ILE A 79 12.31 -1.66 -9.04
N GLY A 80 13.50 -1.87 -9.63
CA GLY A 80 13.93 -1.19 -10.85
C GLY A 80 13.00 -1.45 -12.03
N LEU A 81 12.57 -2.70 -12.23
CA LEU A 81 11.58 -3.08 -13.25
C LEU A 81 10.25 -2.34 -13.04
N GLY A 82 9.74 -2.31 -11.81
CA GLY A 82 8.52 -1.56 -11.47
C GLY A 82 8.67 -0.06 -11.75
N THR A 83 9.81 0.52 -11.38
CA THR A 83 10.10 1.94 -11.66
C THR A 83 10.10 2.22 -13.16
N GLY A 84 10.78 1.38 -13.96
CA GLY A 84 10.80 1.50 -15.42
C GLY A 84 9.42 1.32 -16.06
N ALA A 85 8.64 0.34 -15.61
CA ALA A 85 7.27 0.14 -16.07
C ALA A 85 6.37 1.35 -15.76
N ALA A 86 6.55 1.98 -14.60
CA ALA A 86 5.82 3.20 -14.25
C ALA A 86 6.20 4.38 -15.16
N VAL A 87 7.47 4.54 -15.50
CA VAL A 87 7.95 5.56 -16.45
C VAL A 87 7.32 5.36 -17.84
N GLU A 88 7.11 4.12 -18.26
CA GLU A 88 6.45 3.76 -19.52
C GLU A 88 4.91 3.83 -19.46
N GLY A 89 4.34 4.31 -18.36
CA GLY A 89 2.91 4.59 -18.21
C GLY A 89 2.06 3.48 -17.59
N MET A 90 2.67 2.42 -17.09
CA MET A 90 1.99 1.42 -16.27
C MET A 90 1.81 1.92 -14.83
N ARG A 91 0.99 1.20 -14.03
CA ARG A 91 0.78 1.46 -12.59
C ARG A 91 1.13 0.21 -11.77
N PRO A 92 2.43 -0.07 -11.60
CA PRO A 92 2.86 -1.27 -10.87
C PRO A 92 2.65 -1.14 -9.36
N VAL A 93 2.12 -2.20 -8.76
CA VAL A 93 2.17 -2.47 -7.33
C VAL A 93 3.29 -3.47 -7.10
N VAL A 94 4.36 -3.03 -6.47
CA VAL A 94 5.56 -3.85 -6.23
C VAL A 94 5.61 -4.21 -4.76
N GLU A 95 5.58 -5.50 -4.43
CA GLU A 95 5.72 -5.96 -3.05
C GLU A 95 7.19 -6.26 -2.73
N LEU A 96 7.76 -5.47 -1.83
CA LEU A 96 8.98 -5.79 -1.10
C LEU A 96 8.55 -6.55 0.17
N MET A 97 8.88 -7.82 0.28
CA MET A 97 8.36 -8.73 1.29
C MET A 97 8.44 -8.17 2.72
N PHE A 98 9.58 -7.57 3.08
CA PHE A 98 9.78 -6.87 4.36
C PHE A 98 10.45 -5.51 4.14
N ALA A 99 10.02 -4.52 4.90
CA ALA A 99 10.63 -3.19 4.89
C ALA A 99 12.14 -3.23 5.17
N ASP A 100 12.58 -4.21 5.94
CA ASP A 100 13.97 -4.46 6.32
C ASP A 100 14.89 -4.66 5.11
N PHE A 101 14.36 -5.19 4.00
CA PHE A 101 15.13 -5.49 2.79
C PHE A 101 15.31 -4.29 1.85
N PHE A 102 14.76 -3.12 2.19
CA PHE A 102 14.91 -1.93 1.35
C PHE A 102 16.39 -1.58 1.07
N GLY A 103 17.28 -1.90 2.01
CA GLY A 103 18.71 -1.63 1.88
C GLY A 103 19.36 -2.30 0.67
N VAL A 104 18.87 -3.47 0.25
CA VAL A 104 19.36 -4.17 -0.95
C VAL A 104 19.01 -3.40 -2.22
N ALA A 105 17.88 -2.71 -2.25
CA ALA A 105 17.38 -1.98 -3.41
C ALA A 105 17.45 -0.45 -3.24
N MET A 106 18.28 0.02 -2.35
CA MET A 106 18.33 1.43 -1.92
C MET A 106 18.52 2.41 -3.07
N ASP A 107 19.38 2.08 -4.04
CA ASP A 107 19.62 2.91 -5.22
C ASP A 107 18.36 3.05 -6.08
N GLN A 108 17.64 1.95 -6.30
CA GLN A 108 16.40 1.98 -7.07
C GLN A 108 15.31 2.79 -6.40
N ILE A 109 15.24 2.76 -5.06
CA ILE A 109 14.25 3.53 -4.29
C ILE A 109 14.65 5.01 -4.21
N TYR A 110 15.91 5.29 -3.82
CA TYR A 110 16.36 6.64 -3.50
C TYR A 110 16.69 7.49 -4.71
N ASN A 111 17.42 6.90 -5.67
CA ASN A 111 17.96 7.64 -6.80
C ASN A 111 17.06 7.54 -8.05
N HIS A 112 16.30 6.46 -8.22
CA HIS A 112 15.42 6.29 -9.35
C HIS A 112 13.95 6.59 -9.01
N MET A 113 13.27 5.73 -8.27
CA MET A 113 11.85 5.87 -7.96
C MET A 113 11.49 7.25 -7.39
N ALA A 114 12.29 7.76 -6.43
CA ALA A 114 12.02 9.03 -5.78
C ALA A 114 12.42 10.26 -6.61
N LYS A 115 13.33 10.15 -7.60
CA LYS A 115 13.99 11.32 -8.22
C LYS A 115 13.67 11.53 -9.69
N ILE A 116 13.29 10.52 -10.46
CA ILE A 116 13.06 10.61 -11.90
C ILE A 116 12.09 11.77 -12.25
N HIS A 117 11.04 11.97 -11.48
CA HIS A 117 10.11 13.09 -11.71
C HIS A 117 10.82 14.45 -11.60
N PHE A 118 11.64 14.63 -10.58
CA PHE A 118 12.41 15.87 -10.39
C PHE A 118 13.51 16.03 -11.47
N GLU A 119 14.28 14.97 -11.74
CA GLU A 119 15.37 14.97 -12.72
C GLU A 119 14.88 15.27 -14.13
N SER A 120 13.69 14.81 -14.47
CA SER A 120 13.05 15.09 -15.76
C SER A 120 12.42 16.49 -15.85
N GLY A 121 12.59 17.34 -14.83
CA GLY A 121 11.92 18.64 -14.77
C GLY A 121 10.39 18.54 -14.68
N GLY A 122 9.86 17.45 -14.09
CA GLY A 122 8.43 17.21 -13.95
C GLY A 122 7.75 16.57 -15.17
N ASN A 123 8.52 16.22 -16.20
CA ASN A 123 7.96 15.66 -17.43
C ASN A 123 7.63 14.17 -17.33
N VAL A 124 8.32 13.42 -16.47
CA VAL A 124 8.12 11.97 -16.27
C VAL A 124 7.41 11.74 -14.95
N LYS A 125 6.31 10.99 -14.99
CA LYS A 125 5.59 10.54 -13.80
C LYS A 125 6.11 9.14 -13.41
N VAL A 126 5.99 8.80 -12.11
CA VAL A 126 6.35 7.48 -11.60
C VAL A 126 5.18 6.96 -10.74
N PRO A 127 4.03 6.60 -11.36
CA PRO A 127 2.84 6.12 -10.67
C PRO A 127 3.03 4.68 -10.18
N MET A 128 3.82 4.50 -9.14
CA MET A 128 4.20 3.20 -8.59
C MET A 128 3.85 3.10 -7.10
N VAL A 129 3.31 1.97 -6.69
CA VAL A 129 3.16 1.62 -5.27
C VAL A 129 4.27 0.67 -4.88
N LEU A 130 5.09 1.03 -3.90
CA LEU A 130 6.02 0.12 -3.24
C LEU A 130 5.39 -0.34 -1.93
N MET A 131 4.82 -1.54 -1.92
CA MET A 131 4.14 -2.14 -0.78
C MET A 131 5.12 -2.99 0.03
N MET A 132 5.06 -2.91 1.38
CA MET A 132 5.95 -3.70 2.23
C MET A 132 5.39 -3.96 3.62
N ALA A 133 5.81 -5.10 4.20
CA ALA A 133 5.51 -5.45 5.58
C ALA A 133 6.47 -4.77 6.56
N ALA A 134 5.95 -4.31 7.71
CA ALA A 134 6.76 -3.75 8.79
C ALA A 134 6.28 -4.20 10.17
N GLY A 135 7.10 -3.99 11.18
CA GLY A 135 6.76 -4.18 12.59
C GLY A 135 7.00 -5.59 13.12
N GLY A 136 7.00 -5.71 14.44
CA GLY A 136 7.13 -6.98 15.15
C GLY A 136 5.83 -7.80 15.19
N GLY A 137 5.84 -8.87 16.04
CA GLY A 137 4.66 -9.73 16.26
C GLY A 137 4.63 -11.00 15.42
N TYR A 138 5.68 -11.23 14.64
CA TYR A 138 5.85 -12.42 13.80
C TYR A 138 6.92 -13.40 14.36
N SER A 139 7.80 -12.89 15.23
CA SER A 139 8.91 -13.63 15.86
C SER A 139 9.95 -14.17 14.87
N ASP A 140 10.25 -13.39 13.85
CA ASP A 140 11.19 -13.73 12.79
C ASP A 140 12.45 -12.84 12.86
N ALA A 141 12.98 -12.69 14.04
CA ALA A 141 14.16 -11.91 14.42
C ALA A 141 14.07 -10.40 14.08
N GLU A 142 15.15 -9.67 14.34
CA GLU A 142 15.25 -8.22 14.21
C GLU A 142 15.17 -7.75 12.77
N GLN A 143 15.82 -8.47 11.84
CA GLN A 143 15.89 -8.11 10.41
C GLN A 143 14.58 -8.37 9.64
N HIS A 144 13.50 -8.74 10.34
CA HIS A 144 12.15 -8.89 9.80
C HIS A 144 11.13 -8.10 10.63
N SER A 145 11.56 -7.22 11.51
CA SER A 145 10.68 -6.60 12.52
C SER A 145 10.78 -5.09 12.60
N GLN A 146 11.53 -4.45 11.71
CA GLN A 146 11.77 -3.01 11.76
C GLN A 146 10.59 -2.20 11.22
N CYS A 147 10.49 -0.95 11.71
CA CYS A 147 9.49 0.04 11.30
C CYS A 147 10.21 1.20 10.60
N LEU A 148 10.50 1.06 9.32
CA LEU A 148 11.38 1.97 8.58
C LEU A 148 10.66 3.08 7.81
N TRP A 149 9.36 3.28 8.03
CA TRP A 149 8.59 4.33 7.34
C TRP A 149 9.16 5.75 7.50
N GLY A 150 9.82 6.05 8.61
CA GLY A 150 10.50 7.33 8.82
C GLY A 150 11.62 7.59 7.81
N THR A 151 12.34 6.55 7.40
CA THR A 151 13.38 6.62 6.37
C THR A 151 12.79 7.06 5.03
N PHE A 152 11.67 6.45 4.62
CA PHE A 152 10.99 6.81 3.38
C PHE A 152 10.33 8.19 3.44
N ALA A 153 9.75 8.55 4.60
CA ALA A 153 9.12 9.85 4.79
C ALA A 153 10.14 11.02 4.78
N HIS A 154 11.42 10.74 5.06
CA HIS A 154 12.50 11.70 4.96
C HIS A 154 12.90 12.00 3.50
N LEU A 155 12.64 11.10 2.57
CA LEU A 155 13.05 11.24 1.17
C LEU A 155 12.04 12.10 0.40
N PRO A 156 12.46 13.22 -0.20
CA PRO A 156 11.60 13.97 -1.09
C PRO A 156 11.31 13.18 -2.38
N GLY A 157 10.10 13.33 -2.89
CA GLY A 157 9.65 12.68 -4.13
C GLY A 157 8.73 11.47 -3.93
N MET A 158 8.51 11.03 -2.69
CA MET A 158 7.62 9.92 -2.36
C MET A 158 6.57 10.31 -1.32
N LYS A 159 5.42 9.64 -1.34
CA LYS A 159 4.42 9.67 -0.29
C LYS A 159 4.52 8.40 0.54
N VAL A 160 4.22 8.47 1.83
CA VAL A 160 4.24 7.30 2.72
C VAL A 160 2.87 7.15 3.39
N VAL A 161 2.29 5.97 3.31
CA VAL A 161 1.03 5.64 3.99
C VAL A 161 1.16 4.38 4.84
N VAL A 162 0.55 4.40 6.02
CA VAL A 162 0.59 3.29 6.98
C VAL A 162 -0.83 3.06 7.51
N PRO A 163 -1.66 2.23 6.86
CA PRO A 163 -3.03 2.01 7.29
C PRO A 163 -3.11 1.29 8.64
N SER A 164 -4.09 1.66 9.44
CA SER A 164 -4.28 1.12 10.80
C SER A 164 -5.52 0.23 10.95
N ASN A 165 -6.35 0.13 9.92
CA ASN A 165 -7.56 -0.70 9.88
C ASN A 165 -7.89 -1.13 8.43
N PRO A 166 -8.74 -2.16 8.23
CA PRO A 166 -9.08 -2.68 6.92
C PRO A 166 -9.71 -1.67 5.95
N ALA A 167 -10.57 -0.77 6.44
CA ALA A 167 -11.23 0.21 5.56
C ALA A 167 -10.22 1.22 5.00
N ASP A 168 -9.36 1.77 5.86
CA ASP A 168 -8.28 2.65 5.40
C ASP A 168 -7.28 1.91 4.53
N ALA A 169 -7.02 0.62 4.81
CA ALA A 169 -6.11 -0.18 4.00
C ALA A 169 -6.60 -0.29 2.55
N LYS A 170 -7.88 -0.60 2.32
CA LYS A 170 -8.47 -0.62 0.97
C LYS A 170 -8.42 0.77 0.33
N GLY A 171 -8.96 1.79 1.01
CA GLY A 171 -9.09 3.13 0.44
C GLY A 171 -7.74 3.80 0.15
N LEU A 172 -6.74 3.62 1.02
CA LEU A 172 -5.37 4.12 0.79
C LEU A 172 -4.65 3.36 -0.33
N MET A 173 -4.90 2.05 -0.50
CA MET A 173 -4.33 1.29 -1.63
C MET A 173 -4.88 1.81 -2.96
N ILE A 174 -6.19 2.02 -3.06
CA ILE A 174 -6.82 2.61 -4.23
C ILE A 174 -6.25 4.01 -4.50
N SER A 175 -6.15 4.87 -3.47
CA SER A 175 -5.56 6.20 -3.61
C SER A 175 -4.09 6.15 -4.04
N ALA A 176 -3.32 5.18 -3.53
CA ALA A 176 -1.91 5.02 -3.89
C ALA A 176 -1.73 4.58 -5.34
N ILE A 177 -2.56 3.65 -5.84
CA ILE A 177 -2.48 3.20 -7.24
C ILE A 177 -2.88 4.32 -8.21
N ARG A 178 -3.81 5.18 -7.82
CA ARG A 178 -4.27 6.33 -8.64
C ARG A 178 -3.33 7.52 -8.62
N ASP A 179 -2.41 7.59 -7.66
CA ASP A 179 -1.45 8.69 -7.55
C ASP A 179 -0.42 8.65 -8.69
N ASP A 180 -0.07 9.80 -9.24
CA ASP A 180 0.94 9.91 -10.30
C ASP A 180 2.37 9.97 -9.75
N ASN A 181 2.53 10.00 -8.43
CA ASN A 181 3.83 9.96 -7.74
C ASN A 181 4.02 8.63 -7.02
N PRO A 182 5.26 8.24 -6.73
CA PRO A 182 5.53 7.03 -5.97
C PRO A 182 4.91 7.07 -4.57
N VAL A 183 4.24 5.99 -4.19
CA VAL A 183 3.68 5.81 -2.85
C VAL A 183 4.30 4.59 -2.18
N VAL A 184 4.95 4.80 -1.05
CA VAL A 184 5.40 3.72 -0.17
C VAL A 184 4.25 3.35 0.75
N TYR A 185 3.71 2.16 0.53
CA TYR A 185 2.57 1.62 1.26
C TYR A 185 3.04 0.58 2.28
N VAL A 186 3.08 0.96 3.55
CA VAL A 186 3.62 0.09 4.61
C VAL A 186 2.47 -0.49 5.42
N PHE A 187 2.29 -1.80 5.38
CA PHE A 187 1.33 -2.46 6.26
C PHE A 187 2.03 -3.08 7.48
N HIS A 188 1.43 -2.90 8.65
CA HIS A 188 1.96 -3.50 9.89
C HIS A 188 1.48 -4.94 10.03
N LYS A 189 2.40 -5.89 10.12
CA LYS A 189 2.10 -7.33 10.21
C LYS A 189 1.07 -7.69 11.28
N GLY A 190 1.16 -7.07 12.45
CA GLY A 190 0.27 -7.33 13.59
C GLY A 190 -1.21 -6.98 13.37
N VAL A 191 -1.57 -6.31 12.26
CA VAL A 191 -2.97 -5.97 11.93
C VAL A 191 -3.46 -6.61 10.63
N MET A 192 -2.71 -7.53 10.04
CA MET A 192 -3.10 -8.18 8.78
C MET A 192 -4.29 -9.14 8.91
N GLY A 193 -4.51 -9.70 10.09
CA GLY A 193 -5.65 -10.58 10.38
C GLY A 193 -5.49 -12.01 9.85
N LEU A 194 -4.25 -12.48 9.78
CA LEU A 194 -3.95 -13.84 9.36
C LEU A 194 -4.23 -14.85 10.49
N PRO A 195 -4.73 -16.07 10.17
CA PRO A 195 -5.13 -17.06 11.17
C PRO A 195 -4.02 -17.51 12.12
N TRP A 196 -2.78 -17.50 11.61
CA TRP A 196 -1.58 -17.93 12.33
C TRP A 196 -0.87 -16.81 13.11
N MET A 197 -1.36 -15.56 13.00
CA MET A 197 -0.84 -14.44 13.77
C MET A 197 -1.66 -14.20 15.04
N ALA A 198 -1.07 -13.47 16.00
CA ALA A 198 -1.77 -13.05 17.21
C ALA A 198 -3.05 -12.27 16.87
N LYS A 199 -4.15 -12.60 17.55
CA LYS A 199 -5.44 -11.93 17.35
C LYS A 199 -5.35 -10.45 17.72
N ASN A 200 -5.70 -9.59 16.79
CA ASN A 200 -5.79 -8.14 16.99
C ASN A 200 -7.19 -7.66 16.60
N PRO A 201 -7.93 -6.99 17.52
CA PRO A 201 -9.28 -6.51 17.21
C PRO A 201 -9.36 -5.54 16.04
N ARG A 202 -8.24 -4.86 15.70
CA ARG A 202 -8.16 -3.91 14.58
C ARG A 202 -7.95 -4.57 13.23
N SER A 203 -7.61 -5.85 13.20
CA SER A 203 -7.30 -6.57 11.96
C SER A 203 -8.54 -6.96 11.14
N ILE A 204 -9.74 -6.85 11.70
CA ILE A 204 -11.01 -7.17 11.04
C ILE A 204 -12.02 -6.06 11.30
N ALA A 205 -12.50 -5.41 10.26
CA ALA A 205 -13.46 -4.32 10.37
C ALA A 205 -14.48 -4.33 9.20
N PRO A 206 -15.59 -3.58 9.31
CA PRO A 206 -16.46 -3.32 8.18
C PRO A 206 -15.68 -2.62 7.05
N VAL A 207 -15.87 -3.10 5.82
CA VAL A 207 -15.25 -2.53 4.62
C VAL A 207 -16.33 -2.41 3.53
N PRO A 208 -16.57 -1.23 2.96
CA PRO A 208 -17.47 -1.06 1.83
C PRO A 208 -17.08 -1.94 0.64
N GLU A 209 -18.06 -2.42 -0.10
CA GLU A 209 -17.84 -3.28 -1.27
C GLU A 209 -17.35 -2.47 -2.47
N GLU A 210 -17.96 -1.31 -2.68
CA GLU A 210 -17.58 -0.38 -3.73
C GLU A 210 -16.14 0.11 -3.61
N ALA A 211 -15.53 0.51 -4.72
CA ALA A 211 -14.24 1.18 -4.74
C ALA A 211 -14.37 2.60 -4.17
N TYR A 212 -13.49 2.97 -3.27
CA TYR A 212 -13.44 4.31 -2.67
C TYR A 212 -12.01 4.71 -2.36
N GLU A 213 -11.76 5.99 -2.30
CA GLU A 213 -10.46 6.55 -1.96
C GLU A 213 -10.45 7.08 -0.51
N THR A 214 -9.38 6.77 0.21
CA THR A 214 -9.02 7.48 1.45
C THR A 214 -7.99 8.55 1.09
N PRO A 215 -8.29 9.85 1.25
CA PRO A 215 -7.39 10.92 0.82
C PRO A 215 -6.05 10.88 1.55
N ILE A 216 -4.94 10.79 0.80
CA ILE A 216 -3.59 10.86 1.37
C ILE A 216 -3.34 12.28 1.90
N GLY A 217 -2.77 12.37 3.10
CA GLY A 217 -2.43 13.64 3.75
C GLY A 217 -3.59 14.33 4.48
N LYS A 218 -4.79 13.74 4.53
CA LYS A 218 -5.92 14.25 5.31
C LYS A 218 -6.19 13.38 6.53
N ALA A 219 -6.13 13.97 7.72
CA ALA A 219 -6.45 13.29 8.96
C ALA A 219 -7.97 13.21 9.19
N THR A 220 -8.41 12.10 9.78
CA THR A 220 -9.78 11.94 10.28
C THR A 220 -9.76 12.00 11.81
N VAL A 221 -10.72 12.73 12.40
CA VAL A 221 -10.87 12.79 13.84
C VAL A 221 -11.46 11.46 14.33
N ALA A 222 -10.62 10.58 14.86
CA ALA A 222 -11.04 9.27 15.37
C ALA A 222 -11.81 9.37 16.70
N ARG A 223 -11.50 10.38 17.52
CA ARG A 223 -12.19 10.68 18.80
C ARG A 223 -12.05 12.17 19.09
N ALA A 224 -13.19 12.84 19.23
CA ALA A 224 -13.20 14.23 19.68
C ALA A 224 -12.65 14.34 21.10
N GLY A 225 -11.81 15.33 21.35
CA GLY A 225 -11.30 15.71 22.66
C GLY A 225 -11.82 17.09 23.06
N SER A 226 -11.85 17.40 24.36
CA SER A 226 -12.02 18.75 24.87
C SER A 226 -10.64 19.29 25.28
N CYS A 227 -10.26 20.43 24.74
CA CYS A 227 -9.11 21.18 25.26
C CYS A 227 -9.61 22.03 26.44
N SER A 228 -9.33 21.64 27.66
CA SER A 228 -9.43 22.57 28.82
C SER A 228 -8.12 23.36 28.86
N PRO A 229 -8.15 24.68 28.77
CA PRO A 229 -6.96 25.48 29.08
C PRO A 229 -6.59 25.22 30.54
N ARG A 230 -5.35 24.83 30.79
CA ARG A 230 -4.77 24.77 32.13
C ARG A 230 -4.27 26.13 32.55
#